data_ff6f37f52f4f845f2c2eb419c8a85580
#
_entry.id   ff6f37f52f4f845f2c2eb419c8a85580
#
_cell.length_a   1.000
_cell.length_b   1.000
_cell.length_c   1.000
_cell.angle_alpha   90.00
_cell.angle_beta   90.00
_cell.angle_gamma   90.00
#
_symmetry.space_group_name_H-M   'P 1'
#
loop_
_entity.id
_entity.type
_entity.pdbx_description
1 polymer ?
#
loop_
_entity_poly.entity_id
_entity_poly.type
_entity_poly.pdbx_seq_one_letter_code
_entity_poly.pdbx_strand_id
1 'polypeptide(L)'
;METRIRRRIVLVGDKVLISPDREQDRTAHGLYLPPGVKEKEKVQSGIVVHVGPGYAVPNPHAMDQEPWSTTPKDPVKYLPLQAEEGDVAIFLRESAVEIEFEEERYFIVPHSSILMLVRRRDFDVLEQ
;
A
#
# COMPACT_ATOMS: atom_id res chain seq x y z
N MET A 1 -28.13 -14.54 -19.71
CA MET A 1 -27.21 -13.44 -19.45
C MET A 1 -26.63 -13.59 -18.07
N GLU A 2 -25.34 -13.82 -18.01
CA GLU A 2 -24.68 -14.01 -16.72
C GLU A 2 -24.41 -12.68 -16.05
N THR A 3 -24.85 -12.56 -14.83
CA THR A 3 -24.54 -11.38 -14.01
C THR A 3 -23.17 -11.60 -13.39
N ARG A 4 -22.21 -10.79 -13.79
CA ARG A 4 -20.88 -10.85 -13.18
C ARG A 4 -20.86 -9.95 -11.95
N ILE A 5 -20.60 -10.55 -10.81
CA ILE A 5 -20.41 -9.82 -9.58
C ILE A 5 -18.94 -9.40 -9.53
N ARG A 6 -18.71 -8.09 -9.56
CA ARG A 6 -17.37 -7.57 -9.39
C ARG A 6 -17.16 -7.21 -7.94
N ARG A 7 -16.10 -7.74 -7.38
CA ARG A 7 -15.71 -7.43 -6.01
C ARG A 7 -14.61 -6.38 -6.03
N ARG A 8 -14.79 -5.38 -5.24
CA ARG A 8 -13.80 -4.32 -5.10
C ARG A 8 -13.16 -4.44 -3.73
N ILE A 9 -11.83 -4.39 -3.71
CA ILE A 9 -11.08 -4.39 -2.46
C ILE A 9 -11.00 -2.96 -1.95
N VAL A 10 -11.42 -2.76 -0.71
CA VAL A 10 -11.28 -1.48 -0.03
C VAL A 10 -10.48 -1.74 1.24
N LEU A 11 -9.27 -1.19 1.28
CA LEU A 11 -8.42 -1.33 2.45
C LEU A 11 -8.78 -0.28 3.49
N VAL A 12 -8.63 -0.65 4.74
CA VAL A 12 -9.01 0.18 5.87
C VAL A 12 -7.78 0.88 6.43
N GLY A 13 -7.91 2.20 6.63
CA GLY A 13 -6.88 2.98 7.32
C GLY A 13 -5.54 2.95 6.63
N ASP A 14 -4.51 2.57 7.37
CA ASP A 14 -3.13 2.58 6.91
C ASP A 14 -2.65 1.27 6.29
N LYS A 15 -3.56 0.42 5.90
CA LYS A 15 -3.19 -0.90 5.37
C LYS A 15 -2.82 -0.81 3.90
N VAL A 16 -1.89 -1.66 3.51
CA VAL A 16 -1.38 -1.75 2.13
C VAL A 16 -1.50 -3.20 1.69
N LEU A 17 -2.04 -3.40 0.50
CA LEU A 17 -2.16 -4.75 -0.09
C LEU A 17 -0.98 -4.95 -1.03
N ILE A 18 -0.23 -6.02 -0.80
CA ILE A 18 1.01 -6.29 -1.51
C ILE A 18 0.94 -7.67 -2.13
N SER A 19 1.26 -7.74 -3.43
CA SER A 19 1.43 -8.99 -4.13
C SER A 19 2.87 -9.44 -3.95
N PRO A 20 3.11 -10.64 -3.39
CA PRO A 20 4.46 -11.07 -3.10
C PRO A 20 5.28 -11.27 -4.36
N ASP A 21 6.55 -10.88 -4.29
CA ASP A 21 7.47 -11.13 -5.39
C ASP A 21 7.80 -12.61 -5.47
N ARG A 22 7.96 -13.05 -6.69
CA ARG A 22 8.57 -14.35 -6.93
C ARG A 22 10.06 -14.21 -6.67
N GLU A 23 10.68 -15.27 -6.23
CA GLU A 23 12.08 -15.26 -5.91
C GLU A 23 12.96 -14.76 -7.07
N GLN A 24 12.54 -15.04 -8.27
CA GLN A 24 13.25 -14.66 -9.48
C GLN A 24 13.14 -13.16 -9.80
N ASP A 25 12.13 -12.52 -9.28
CA ASP A 25 11.85 -11.12 -9.61
C ASP A 25 12.69 -10.13 -8.81
N ARG A 26 13.46 -10.62 -7.84
CA ARG A 26 14.29 -9.77 -7.00
C ARG A 26 15.31 -8.98 -7.79
N THR A 27 15.94 -9.64 -8.76
CA THR A 27 16.95 -8.99 -9.58
C THR A 27 16.32 -7.96 -10.52
N ALA A 28 15.09 -8.17 -10.91
CA ALA A 28 14.39 -7.23 -11.80
C ALA A 28 14.14 -5.88 -11.13
N HIS A 29 14.07 -5.86 -9.80
CA HIS A 29 13.83 -4.63 -9.05
C HIS A 29 15.11 -4.01 -8.49
N GLY A 30 16.25 -4.60 -8.81
CA GLY A 30 17.52 -4.09 -8.31
C GLY A 30 17.77 -4.36 -6.84
N LEU A 31 16.98 -5.23 -6.23
CA LEU A 31 17.10 -5.56 -4.83
C LEU A 31 17.72 -6.94 -4.69
N TYR A 32 18.66 -7.03 -3.78
CA TYR A 32 19.33 -8.30 -3.51
C TYR A 32 19.36 -8.54 -2.00
N LEU A 33 18.75 -9.65 -1.59
CA LEU A 33 18.83 -10.11 -0.21
C LEU A 33 19.78 -11.31 -0.17
N PRO A 34 20.84 -11.25 0.66
CA PRO A 34 21.79 -12.36 0.71
C PRO A 34 21.10 -13.67 1.07
N PRO A 35 21.46 -14.77 0.38
CA PRO A 35 20.85 -16.07 0.68
C PRO A 35 21.32 -16.61 2.03
N GLY A 36 20.44 -17.38 2.66
CA GLY A 36 20.78 -18.10 3.88
C GLY A 36 20.85 -17.25 5.13
N VAL A 37 20.44 -16.00 5.05
CA VAL A 37 20.48 -15.07 6.17
C VAL A 37 19.12 -15.00 6.82
N LYS A 38 19.09 -14.87 8.16
CA LYS A 38 17.84 -14.76 8.91
C LYS A 38 17.02 -13.54 8.50
N GLU A 39 17.66 -12.51 8.02
CA GLU A 39 17.00 -11.32 7.52
C GLU A 39 16.03 -11.62 6.37
N LYS A 40 16.31 -12.69 5.63
CA LYS A 40 15.43 -13.14 4.56
C LYS A 40 14.05 -13.55 5.07
N GLU A 41 14.01 -14.00 6.33
CA GLU A 41 12.76 -14.36 6.98
C GLU A 41 12.09 -13.16 7.62
N LYS A 42 12.87 -12.11 7.91
CA LYS A 42 12.37 -10.91 8.56
C LYS A 42 11.73 -9.93 7.59
N VAL A 43 12.28 -9.85 6.40
CA VAL A 43 11.79 -8.91 5.40
C VAL A 43 11.35 -9.64 4.16
N GLN A 44 10.42 -9.03 3.47
CA GLN A 44 9.94 -9.55 2.19
C GLN A 44 9.64 -8.38 1.28
N SER A 45 9.67 -8.63 -0.02
CA SER A 45 9.32 -7.63 -1.00
C SER A 45 8.09 -8.05 -1.79
N GLY A 46 7.44 -7.06 -2.36
CA GLY A 46 6.30 -7.29 -3.21
C GLY A 46 5.85 -5.99 -3.85
N ILE A 47 4.88 -6.11 -4.73
CA ILE A 47 4.36 -4.97 -5.46
C ILE A 47 3.10 -4.48 -4.78
N VAL A 48 3.03 -3.18 -4.52
CA VAL A 48 1.86 -2.55 -3.93
C VAL A 48 0.71 -2.59 -4.95
N VAL A 49 -0.37 -3.24 -4.57
CA VAL A 49 -1.55 -3.40 -5.43
C VAL A 49 -2.62 -2.37 -5.08
N HIS A 50 -2.86 -2.16 -3.80
CA HIS A 50 -3.82 -1.18 -3.32
C HIS A 50 -3.32 -0.58 -2.02
N VAL A 51 -3.78 0.65 -1.74
CA VAL A 51 -3.47 1.33 -0.49
C VAL A 51 -4.76 1.80 0.16
N GLY A 52 -4.77 1.83 1.48
CA GLY A 52 -5.87 2.39 2.23
C GLY A 52 -5.89 3.92 2.17
N PRO A 53 -6.90 4.55 2.75
CA PRO A 53 -7.02 6.02 2.70
C PRO A 53 -5.94 6.75 3.49
N GLY A 54 -5.32 6.09 4.43
CA GLY A 54 -4.25 6.69 5.22
C GLY A 54 -4.58 6.82 6.68
N TYR A 55 -3.85 7.70 7.34
CA TYR A 55 -4.01 7.91 8.78
C TYR A 55 -5.16 8.86 9.05
N ALA A 56 -6.07 8.44 9.92
CA ALA A 56 -7.19 9.27 10.33
C ALA A 56 -6.70 10.32 11.33
N VAL A 57 -6.96 11.58 11.03
CA VAL A 57 -6.62 12.68 11.92
C VAL A 57 -7.85 13.58 12.06
N PRO A 58 -7.96 14.34 13.17
CA PRO A 58 -9.06 15.29 13.29
C PRO A 58 -9.01 16.32 12.17
N ASN A 59 -10.18 16.60 11.60
CA ASN A 59 -10.27 17.64 10.57
C ASN A 59 -10.33 19.01 11.25
N PRO A 60 -9.29 19.85 11.09
CA PRO A 60 -9.28 21.15 11.75
C PRO A 60 -10.38 22.07 11.29
N HIS A 61 -10.92 21.84 10.10
CA HIS A 61 -12.00 22.66 9.55
C HIS A 61 -13.39 22.19 9.96
N ALA A 62 -13.50 21.06 10.66
CA ALA A 62 -14.79 20.56 11.11
C ALA A 62 -15.39 21.45 12.19
N MET A 63 -14.54 22.14 12.96
CA MET A 63 -14.97 23.05 14.04
C MET A 63 -15.33 24.44 13.52
N ASP A 64 -14.96 24.76 12.29
CA ASP A 64 -15.15 26.07 11.69
C ASP A 64 -16.41 26.14 10.82
N GLN A 65 -17.44 25.40 11.20
CA GLN A 65 -18.69 25.46 10.46
C GLN A 65 -19.36 26.80 10.69
N GLU A 66 -19.55 27.51 9.61
CA GLU A 66 -20.32 28.73 9.63
C GLU A 66 -21.81 28.38 9.83
N PRO A 67 -22.53 29.20 10.63
CA PRO A 67 -23.94 28.88 10.96
C PRO A 67 -24.84 28.73 9.74
N TRP A 68 -24.47 29.36 8.62
CA TRP A 68 -25.27 29.27 7.40
C TRP A 68 -24.81 28.15 6.47
N SER A 69 -23.76 27.44 6.84
CA SER A 69 -23.29 26.32 6.02
C SER A 69 -24.25 25.14 6.14
N THR A 70 -24.75 24.68 5.00
CA THR A 70 -25.65 23.54 4.95
C THR A 70 -24.90 22.22 4.73
N THR A 71 -23.61 22.31 4.39
CA THR A 71 -22.79 21.13 4.10
C THR A 71 -22.00 20.76 5.34
N PRO A 72 -22.31 19.64 6.00
CA PRO A 72 -21.53 19.20 7.14
C PRO A 72 -20.12 18.82 6.68
N LYS A 73 -19.11 19.25 7.44
CA LYS A 73 -17.74 18.86 7.20
C LYS A 73 -17.44 17.57 7.94
N ASP A 74 -16.71 16.69 7.28
CA ASP A 74 -16.30 15.44 7.91
C ASP A 74 -15.44 15.72 9.14
N PRO A 75 -15.73 15.07 10.26
CA PRO A 75 -14.93 15.24 11.47
C PRO A 75 -13.54 14.62 11.33
N VAL A 76 -13.35 13.76 10.36
CA VAL A 76 -12.11 13.03 10.16
C VAL A 76 -11.53 13.36 8.81
N LYS A 77 -10.22 13.61 8.80
CA LYS A 77 -9.47 13.78 7.57
C LYS A 77 -8.41 12.68 7.53
N TYR A 78 -8.09 12.20 6.34
CA TYR A 78 -7.07 11.19 6.18
C TYR A 78 -5.79 11.80 5.61
N LEU A 79 -4.67 11.48 6.24
CA LEU A 79 -3.36 11.77 5.68
C LEU A 79 -2.98 10.60 4.77
N PRO A 80 -2.78 10.84 3.48
CA PRO A 80 -2.51 9.74 2.55
C PRO A 80 -1.21 9.03 2.89
N LEU A 81 -1.16 7.76 2.53
CA LEU A 81 0.03 6.96 2.71
C LEU A 81 1.08 7.33 1.68
N GLN A 82 2.34 7.15 2.05
CA GLN A 82 3.45 7.39 1.15
C GLN A 82 3.49 6.34 0.03
N ALA A 83 3.09 5.11 0.33
CA ALA A 83 3.07 4.05 -0.66
C ALA A 83 2.03 4.33 -1.75
N GLU A 84 2.38 4.01 -2.97
CA GLU A 84 1.51 4.15 -4.14
C GLU A 84 1.41 2.83 -4.87
N GLU A 85 0.30 2.65 -5.58
CA GLU A 85 0.13 1.46 -6.41
C GLU A 85 1.24 1.36 -7.43
N GLY A 86 1.80 0.16 -7.55
CA GLY A 86 2.91 -0.10 -8.46
C GLY A 86 4.29 0.00 -7.81
N ASP A 87 4.38 0.56 -6.61
CA ASP A 87 5.65 0.59 -5.90
C ASP A 87 6.08 -0.83 -5.53
N VAL A 88 7.38 -1.05 -5.46
CA VAL A 88 7.93 -2.24 -4.83
C VAL A 88 8.18 -1.90 -3.37
N ALA A 89 7.58 -2.65 -2.47
CA ALA A 89 7.70 -2.42 -1.04
C ALA A 89 8.54 -3.49 -0.39
N ILE A 90 9.42 -3.08 0.49
CA ILE A 90 10.16 -3.96 1.39
C ILE A 90 9.51 -3.80 2.75
N PHE A 91 9.04 -4.88 3.32
CA PHE A 91 8.26 -4.82 4.56
C PHE A 91 8.66 -5.92 5.53
N LEU A 92 8.31 -5.71 6.79
CA LEU A 92 8.55 -6.68 7.85
C LEU A 92 7.56 -7.83 7.71
N ARG A 93 8.10 -9.03 7.52
CA ARG A 93 7.30 -10.24 7.32
C ARG A 93 6.40 -10.54 8.51
N GLU A 94 6.89 -10.30 9.72
CA GLU A 94 6.14 -10.61 10.93
C GLU A 94 4.87 -9.79 11.10
N SER A 95 4.82 -8.62 10.48
CA SER A 95 3.67 -7.73 10.54
C SER A 95 2.69 -7.95 9.39
N ALA A 96 3.04 -8.81 8.46
CA ALA A 96 2.22 -9.07 7.28
C ALA A 96 1.21 -10.18 7.56
N VAL A 97 -0.01 -9.93 7.12
CA VAL A 97 -1.07 -10.94 7.19
C VAL A 97 -1.26 -11.50 5.80
N GLU A 98 -1.01 -12.79 5.66
CA GLU A 98 -1.17 -13.44 4.36
C GLU A 98 -2.64 -13.77 4.13
N ILE A 99 -3.13 -13.40 2.97
CA ILE A 99 -4.50 -13.72 2.58
C ILE A 99 -4.51 -14.31 1.17
N GLU A 100 -5.60 -14.96 0.85
CA GLU A 100 -5.89 -15.41 -0.50
C GLU A 100 -7.19 -14.76 -0.93
N PHE A 101 -7.17 -14.11 -2.09
CA PHE A 101 -8.33 -13.48 -2.65
C PHE A 101 -8.40 -13.80 -4.13
N GLU A 102 -9.52 -14.40 -4.55
CA GLU A 102 -9.74 -14.81 -5.94
C GLU A 102 -8.58 -15.64 -6.50
N GLU A 103 -8.15 -16.61 -5.70
CA GLU A 103 -7.09 -17.57 -6.04
C GLU A 103 -5.70 -16.94 -6.13
N GLU A 104 -5.57 -15.68 -5.74
CA GLU A 104 -4.28 -14.99 -5.68
C GLU A 104 -3.86 -14.76 -4.24
N ARG A 105 -2.57 -14.85 -4.02
CA ARG A 105 -1.99 -14.67 -2.70
C ARG A 105 -1.54 -13.23 -2.52
N TYR A 106 -1.86 -12.65 -1.37
CA TYR A 106 -1.48 -11.27 -1.05
C TYR A 106 -1.06 -11.18 0.40
N PHE A 107 -0.37 -10.08 0.70
CA PHE A 107 -0.10 -9.68 2.07
C PHE A 107 -0.80 -8.36 2.37
N ILE A 108 -1.40 -8.28 3.54
CA ILE A 108 -1.89 -7.02 4.09
C ILE A 108 -0.89 -6.57 5.13
N VAL A 109 -0.34 -5.37 4.94
CA VAL A 109 0.75 -4.87 5.77
C VAL A 109 0.38 -3.48 6.25
N PRO A 110 0.55 -3.20 7.56
CA PRO A 110 0.40 -1.82 8.01
C PRO A 110 1.52 -0.98 7.40
N HIS A 111 1.20 0.22 7.00
CA HIS A 111 2.17 1.09 6.34
C HIS A 111 3.43 1.30 7.17
N SER A 112 3.28 1.34 8.51
CA SER A 112 4.40 1.51 9.42
C SER A 112 5.41 0.36 9.37
N SER A 113 5.04 -0.77 8.80
CA SER A 113 5.93 -1.92 8.66
C SER A 113 6.65 -1.97 7.32
N ILE A 114 6.38 -1.00 6.46
CA ILE A 114 7.10 -0.86 5.21
C ILE A 114 8.39 -0.09 5.47
N LEU A 115 9.50 -0.69 5.10
CA LEU A 115 10.82 -0.11 5.36
C LEU A 115 11.33 0.74 4.21
N MET A 116 10.98 0.35 2.99
CA MET A 116 11.48 1.03 1.80
C MET A 116 10.52 0.83 0.65
N LEU A 117 10.39 1.85 -0.16
CA LEU A 117 9.62 1.79 -1.40
C LEU A 117 10.56 2.06 -2.57
N VAL A 118 10.42 1.27 -3.62
CA VAL A 118 11.14 1.51 -4.86
C VAL A 118 10.10 1.87 -5.91
N ARG A 119 10.22 3.06 -6.45
CA ARG A 119 9.27 3.58 -7.41
C ARG A 119 9.95 3.82 -8.73
N ARG A 120 9.38 3.25 -9.77
CA ARG A 120 9.88 3.48 -11.10
C ARG A 120 9.47 4.86 -11.55
N ARG A 121 10.45 5.64 -11.98
CA ARG A 121 10.18 6.93 -12.62
C ARG A 121 10.50 6.81 -14.10
N ASP A 122 9.52 7.17 -14.90
CA ASP A 122 9.74 7.30 -16.33
C ASP A 122 10.22 8.72 -16.59
N PHE A 123 11.52 8.86 -16.85
CA PHE A 123 12.07 10.15 -17.20
C PHE A 123 11.75 10.46 -18.65
N ASP A 124 11.41 11.71 -18.89
CA ASP A 124 11.28 12.19 -20.26
C ASP A 124 12.65 12.14 -20.92
N VAL A 125 12.68 11.62 -22.13
CA VAL A 125 13.93 11.49 -22.89
C VAL A 125 14.62 12.84 -23.08
N LEU A 126 13.83 13.90 -23.12
CA LEU A 126 14.38 15.24 -23.29
C LEU A 126 15.14 15.77 -22.08
N GLU A 127 15.02 15.12 -20.94
CA GLU A 127 15.70 15.53 -19.72
C GLU A 127 17.09 14.95 -19.58
N GLN A 128 17.48 14.15 -20.52
CA GLN A 128 18.80 13.51 -20.48
C GLN A 128 19.89 14.37 -21.13
#